data_22698962209c54669b527455dc6ec305
#
_entry.id   22698962209c54669b527455dc6ec305
#
_cell.length_a   1.000
_cell.length_b   1.000
_cell.length_c   1.000
_cell.angle_alpha   90.00
_cell.angle_beta   90.00
_cell.angle_gamma   90.00
#
_symmetry.space_group_name_H-M   'P 1'
#
loop_
_entity.id
_entity.type
_entity.pdbx_description
1 polymer ?
#
loop_
_entity_poly.entity_id
_entity_poly.type
_entity_poly.pdbx_seq_one_letter_code
_entity_poly.pdbx_strand_id
1 'polypeptide(L)'
;MSRKNFLHFPIITNGNMALSSITSSVTNIQRLDNIGIQFNWSGAPVGDFAVQISADYAQDTEGNVTNAGNWTPITLSPSPATSSGSPIYIDMFQLSAPWLRVVYTRTSGSGTLQATIVGKMI
;
A
#
# COMPACT_ATOMS: atom_id res chain seq x y z
N MET A 1 12.97 21.94 -19.84
CA MET A 1 11.80 21.42 -19.10
C MET A 1 12.22 20.24 -18.24
N SER A 2 11.99 20.33 -16.97
CA SER A 2 12.29 19.20 -16.06
C SER A 2 11.13 18.22 -16.05
N ARG A 3 11.48 16.96 -15.93
CA ARG A 3 10.51 15.87 -15.77
C ARG A 3 10.69 15.25 -14.40
N LYS A 4 9.57 14.94 -13.76
CA LYS A 4 9.62 14.11 -12.58
C LYS A 4 9.70 12.65 -13.01
N ASN A 5 10.62 11.92 -12.41
CA ASN A 5 10.72 10.50 -12.63
C ASN A 5 9.69 9.76 -11.80
N PHE A 6 9.11 8.72 -12.39
CA PHE A 6 8.26 7.79 -11.66
C PHE A 6 9.11 6.69 -11.06
N LEU A 7 8.81 6.35 -9.83
CA LEU A 7 9.27 5.12 -9.21
C LEU A 7 8.09 4.17 -9.09
N HIS A 8 8.33 2.89 -9.31
CA HIS A 8 7.32 1.88 -9.02
C HIS A 8 8.01 0.61 -8.54
N PHE A 9 7.41 -0.03 -7.57
CA PHE A 9 7.91 -1.30 -7.06
C PHE A 9 6.79 -2.08 -6.38
N PRO A 10 6.90 -3.43 -6.39
CA PRO A 10 5.89 -4.25 -5.73
C PRO A 10 6.00 -4.13 -4.22
N ILE A 11 4.86 -4.03 -3.56
CA ILE A 11 4.77 -4.03 -2.10
C ILE A 11 4.05 -5.27 -1.57
N ILE A 12 3.27 -5.95 -2.42
CA ILE A 12 2.74 -7.27 -2.16
C ILE A 12 2.95 -8.10 -3.42
N THR A 13 3.62 -9.24 -3.29
CA THR A 13 3.84 -10.17 -4.39
C THR A 13 3.25 -11.52 -4.02
N ASN A 14 2.32 -12.02 -4.84
CA ASN A 14 1.66 -13.30 -4.65
C ASN A 14 1.07 -13.46 -3.24
N GLY A 15 0.40 -12.40 -2.75
CA GLY A 15 -0.22 -12.41 -1.44
C GLY A 15 -1.37 -13.41 -1.38
N ASN A 16 -1.40 -14.24 -0.33
CA ASN A 16 -2.41 -15.27 -0.16
C ASN A 16 -3.67 -14.66 0.47
N MET A 17 -4.70 -14.44 -0.34
CA MET A 17 -5.94 -13.81 0.11
C MET A 17 -6.85 -14.75 0.89
N ALA A 18 -6.43 -16.00 1.13
CA ALA A 18 -7.11 -16.90 2.06
C ALA A 18 -6.71 -16.64 3.51
N LEU A 19 -5.65 -15.87 3.75
CA LEU A 19 -5.25 -15.48 5.10
C LEU A 19 -6.18 -14.40 5.64
N SER A 20 -6.27 -14.27 6.96
CA SER A 20 -7.13 -13.27 7.61
C SER A 20 -6.74 -11.84 7.23
N SER A 21 -5.45 -11.59 7.00
CA SER A 21 -4.97 -10.31 6.52
C SER A 21 -3.64 -10.45 5.80
N ILE A 22 -3.32 -9.45 4.97
CA ILE A 22 -2.02 -9.32 4.32
C ILE A 22 -1.54 -7.90 4.58
N THR A 23 -0.33 -7.77 5.13
CA THR A 23 0.31 -6.47 5.34
C THR A 23 1.47 -6.35 4.36
N SER A 24 1.52 -5.25 3.63
CA SER A 24 2.57 -5.02 2.64
C SER A 24 3.92 -4.71 3.29
N SER A 25 4.95 -4.67 2.46
CA SER A 25 6.21 -4.04 2.84
C SER A 25 5.98 -2.58 3.19
N VAL A 26 6.77 -2.06 4.12
CA VAL A 26 6.74 -0.64 4.49
C VAL A 26 7.55 0.14 3.48
N THR A 27 7.00 1.25 3.00
CA THR A 27 7.64 2.10 2.00
C THR A 27 7.96 3.46 2.58
N ASN A 28 9.20 3.92 2.38
CA ASN A 28 9.59 5.29 2.69
C ASN A 28 9.10 6.20 1.54
N ILE A 29 8.21 7.14 1.86
CA ILE A 29 7.60 8.01 0.87
C ILE A 29 8.06 9.46 0.97
N GLN A 30 9.13 9.74 1.71
CA GLN A 30 9.61 11.10 1.94
C GLN A 30 9.97 11.83 0.65
N ARG A 31 10.42 11.11 -0.37
CA ARG A 31 10.86 11.70 -1.62
C ARG A 31 9.81 11.61 -2.72
N LEU A 32 8.61 11.19 -2.39
CA LEU A 32 7.53 11.05 -3.36
C LEU A 32 6.54 12.18 -3.20
N ASP A 33 6.17 12.76 -4.34
CA ASP A 33 5.25 13.89 -4.39
C ASP A 33 3.81 13.41 -4.44
N ASN A 34 3.47 12.65 -5.47
CA ASN A 34 2.18 11.99 -5.60
C ASN A 34 2.38 10.49 -5.54
N ILE A 35 1.48 9.80 -4.90
CA ILE A 35 1.60 8.36 -4.67
C ILE A 35 0.35 7.68 -5.19
N GLY A 36 0.55 6.64 -5.97
CA GLY A 36 -0.52 5.77 -6.40
C GLY A 36 -0.26 4.34 -5.94
N ILE A 37 -1.31 3.59 -5.72
CA ILE A 37 -1.22 2.17 -5.41
C ILE A 37 -2.19 1.42 -6.29
N GLN A 38 -1.68 0.43 -7.00
CA GLN A 38 -2.50 -0.46 -7.81
C GLN A 38 -2.60 -1.81 -7.12
N PHE A 39 -3.82 -2.27 -6.93
CA PHE A 39 -4.10 -3.62 -6.48
C PHE A 39 -4.70 -4.41 -7.62
N ASN A 40 -4.18 -5.61 -7.85
CA ASN A 40 -4.82 -6.54 -8.77
C ASN A 40 -4.77 -7.94 -8.16
N TRP A 41 -5.80 -8.72 -8.43
CA TRP A 41 -5.94 -10.04 -7.84
C TRP A 41 -6.62 -11.00 -8.80
N SER A 42 -6.40 -12.28 -8.54
CA SER A 42 -7.11 -13.38 -9.17
C SER A 42 -7.98 -14.09 -8.14
N GLY A 43 -8.86 -14.96 -8.61
CA GLY A 43 -9.75 -15.70 -7.73
C GLY A 43 -11.01 -14.90 -7.39
N ALA A 44 -11.64 -15.28 -6.29
CA ALA A 44 -12.89 -14.65 -5.83
C ALA A 44 -12.79 -14.23 -4.37
N PRO A 45 -11.82 -13.36 -4.02
CA PRO A 45 -11.69 -12.89 -2.65
C PRO A 45 -12.78 -11.87 -2.32
N VAL A 46 -13.14 -11.81 -1.04
CA VAL A 46 -14.03 -10.77 -0.49
C VAL A 46 -13.31 -10.14 0.69
N GLY A 47 -13.07 -8.84 0.61
CA GLY A 47 -12.37 -8.11 1.64
C GLY A 47 -12.14 -6.65 1.28
N ASP A 48 -11.43 -5.96 2.15
CA ASP A 48 -11.19 -4.53 2.07
C ASP A 48 -9.70 -4.24 2.09
N PHE A 49 -9.34 -3.12 1.48
CA PHE A 49 -7.97 -2.59 1.48
C PHE A 49 -7.90 -1.31 2.31
N ALA A 50 -6.84 -1.15 3.07
CA ALA A 50 -6.57 0.06 3.82
C ALA A 50 -5.15 0.54 3.53
N VAL A 51 -4.98 1.86 3.45
CA VAL A 51 -3.66 2.49 3.37
C VAL A 51 -3.38 3.09 4.74
N GLN A 52 -2.24 2.73 5.31
CA GLN A 52 -1.83 3.20 6.63
C GLN A 52 -0.55 4.02 6.53
N ILE A 53 -0.46 5.05 7.36
CA ILE A 53 0.73 5.90 7.44
C ILE A 53 1.26 5.91 8.86
N SER A 54 2.56 6.18 8.98
CA SER A 54 3.23 6.29 10.28
C SER A 54 4.25 7.41 10.27
N ALA A 55 4.29 8.15 11.37
CA ALA A 55 5.29 9.19 11.59
C ALA A 55 6.51 8.67 12.33
N ASP A 56 6.36 7.60 13.10
CA ASP A 56 7.39 7.14 14.05
C ASP A 56 8.00 5.77 13.74
N TYR A 57 7.53 5.10 12.68
CA TYR A 57 8.22 3.90 12.21
C TYR A 57 9.67 4.25 11.86
N ALA A 58 10.61 3.39 12.18
CA ALA A 58 12.01 3.66 11.91
C ALA A 58 12.78 2.39 11.57
N GLN A 59 13.79 2.55 10.73
CA GLN A 59 14.76 1.52 10.37
C GLN A 59 16.15 2.08 10.53
N ASP A 60 17.12 1.19 10.77
CA ASP A 60 18.54 1.58 10.72
C ASP A 60 19.04 1.59 9.27
N THR A 61 20.32 1.90 9.08
CA THR A 61 20.92 1.99 7.74
C THR A 61 20.99 0.64 7.02
N GLU A 62 20.83 -0.46 7.75
CA GLU A 62 20.83 -1.81 7.20
C GLU A 62 19.43 -2.34 6.90
N GLY A 63 18.40 -1.54 7.20
CA GLY A 63 17.01 -1.93 6.97
C GLY A 63 16.36 -2.66 8.12
N ASN A 64 17.04 -2.79 9.26
CA ASN A 64 16.44 -3.42 10.44
C ASN A 64 15.48 -2.45 11.12
N VAL A 65 14.30 -2.96 11.51
CA VAL A 65 13.29 -2.14 12.17
C VAL A 65 13.77 -1.80 13.58
N THR A 66 13.91 -0.50 13.86
CA THR A 66 14.29 0.01 15.19
C THR A 66 13.09 0.52 15.98
N ASN A 67 12.00 0.86 15.28
CA ASN A 67 10.72 1.23 15.88
C ASN A 67 9.61 0.70 14.99
N ALA A 68 8.77 -0.17 15.52
CA ALA A 68 7.67 -0.75 14.75
C ALA A 68 6.62 0.29 14.35
N GLY A 69 6.59 1.43 15.05
CA GLY A 69 5.74 2.56 14.73
C GLY A 69 4.28 2.38 15.13
N ASN A 70 3.60 3.50 15.13
CA ASN A 70 2.15 3.55 15.26
C ASN A 70 1.56 3.84 13.90
N TRP A 71 0.57 3.05 13.49
CA TRP A 71 0.00 3.10 12.15
C TRP A 71 -1.45 3.56 12.21
N THR A 72 -1.77 4.51 11.34
CA THR A 72 -3.11 5.09 11.26
C THR A 72 -3.63 4.94 9.85
N PRO A 73 -4.84 4.37 9.66
CA PRO A 73 -5.41 4.29 8.31
C PRO A 73 -5.82 5.66 7.81
N ILE A 74 -5.63 5.88 6.51
CA ILE A 74 -6.14 7.07 5.82
C ILE A 74 -7.57 6.78 5.42
N THR A 75 -8.46 7.76 5.64
CA THR A 75 -9.84 7.66 5.17
C THR A 75 -9.87 7.86 3.66
N LEU A 76 -10.36 6.86 2.93
CA LEU A 76 -10.51 6.90 1.49
C LEU A 76 -11.99 6.82 1.14
N SER A 77 -12.41 7.58 0.15
CA SER A 77 -13.79 7.62 -0.29
C SER A 77 -13.88 7.48 -1.81
N PRO A 78 -14.49 6.42 -2.32
CA PRO A 78 -15.03 5.28 -1.56
C PRO A 78 -13.93 4.41 -0.95
N SER A 79 -14.26 3.66 0.09
CA SER A 79 -13.31 2.71 0.67
C SER A 79 -12.97 1.63 -0.35
N PRO A 80 -11.67 1.36 -0.58
CA PRO A 80 -11.30 0.36 -1.57
C PRO A 80 -11.62 -1.05 -1.07
N ALA A 81 -12.22 -1.84 -1.94
CA ALA A 81 -12.66 -3.19 -1.61
C ALA A 81 -12.67 -4.06 -2.86
N THR A 82 -12.65 -5.39 -2.65
CA THR A 82 -12.68 -6.33 -3.77
C THR A 82 -13.97 -6.25 -4.57
N SER A 83 -15.05 -5.73 -3.98
CA SER A 83 -16.32 -5.55 -4.67
C SER A 83 -16.24 -4.60 -5.87
N SER A 84 -15.24 -3.74 -5.91
CA SER A 84 -15.02 -2.83 -7.03
C SER A 84 -14.48 -3.53 -8.28
N GLY A 85 -14.00 -4.76 -8.15
CA GLY A 85 -13.39 -5.53 -9.24
C GLY A 85 -11.92 -5.19 -9.42
N SER A 86 -11.15 -6.16 -9.92
CA SER A 86 -9.73 -6.01 -10.18
C SER A 86 -9.50 -5.43 -11.58
N PRO A 87 -8.55 -4.50 -11.78
CA PRO A 87 -7.71 -3.88 -10.75
C PRO A 87 -8.35 -2.65 -10.10
N ILE A 88 -7.83 -2.24 -8.95
CA ILE A 88 -8.15 -0.97 -8.31
C ILE A 88 -6.90 -0.10 -8.31
N TYR A 89 -7.06 1.19 -8.54
CA TYR A 89 -5.98 2.17 -8.43
C TYR A 89 -6.38 3.27 -7.45
N ILE A 90 -5.52 3.54 -6.47
CA ILE A 90 -5.71 4.60 -5.50
C ILE A 90 -4.68 5.68 -5.78
N ASP A 91 -5.12 6.91 -5.97
CA ASP A 91 -4.25 8.05 -6.24
C ASP A 91 -4.32 9.01 -5.05
N MET A 92 -3.16 9.35 -4.49
CA MET A 92 -3.07 10.16 -3.29
C MET A 92 -2.11 11.33 -3.50
N PHE A 93 -2.41 12.47 -2.88
CA PHE A 93 -1.61 13.67 -3.00
C PHE A 93 -1.02 14.05 -1.66
N GLN A 94 0.26 14.40 -1.65
CA GLN A 94 0.93 15.12 -0.55
C GLN A 94 0.65 14.55 0.83
N LEU A 95 0.94 13.27 1.02
CA LEU A 95 0.84 12.66 2.33
C LEU A 95 1.88 13.25 3.27
N SER A 96 1.48 13.53 4.50
CA SER A 96 2.31 14.22 5.47
C SER A 96 3.18 13.29 6.32
N ALA A 97 3.11 11.99 6.13
CA ALA A 97 3.90 11.03 6.90
C ALA A 97 5.01 10.44 6.04
N PRO A 98 6.15 10.04 6.64
CA PRO A 98 7.27 9.51 5.86
C PRO A 98 7.14 8.04 5.48
N TRP A 99 6.24 7.29 6.12
CA TRP A 99 6.14 5.83 5.93
C TRP A 99 4.72 5.43 5.59
N LEU A 100 4.59 4.46 4.69
CA LEU A 100 3.31 3.96 4.20
C LEU A 100 3.35 2.45 4.10
N ARG A 101 2.23 1.83 4.41
CA ARG A 101 1.98 0.41 4.11
C ARG A 101 0.51 0.23 3.77
N VAL A 102 0.18 -0.92 3.17
CA VAL A 102 -1.21 -1.28 2.89
C VAL A 102 -1.56 -2.56 3.61
N VAL A 103 -2.83 -2.71 3.94
CA VAL A 103 -3.35 -3.90 4.62
C VAL A 103 -4.60 -4.37 3.88
N TYR A 104 -4.63 -5.64 3.51
CA TYR A 104 -5.84 -6.30 3.04
C TYR A 104 -6.44 -7.09 4.18
N THR A 105 -7.74 -6.90 4.44
CA THR A 105 -8.48 -7.63 5.47
C THR A 105 -9.53 -8.50 4.80
N ARG A 106 -9.45 -9.80 5.02
CA ARG A 106 -10.31 -10.79 4.41
C ARG A 106 -11.64 -10.88 5.13
N THR A 107 -12.71 -10.94 4.36
CA THR A 107 -14.04 -11.34 4.86
C THR A 107 -14.32 -12.79 4.50
N SER A 108 -14.07 -13.16 3.25
CA SER A 108 -14.27 -14.55 2.79
C SER A 108 -13.54 -14.74 1.46
N GLY A 109 -13.62 -15.94 0.92
CA GLY A 109 -13.04 -16.26 -0.38
C GLY A 109 -11.53 -16.40 -0.35
N SER A 110 -10.93 -16.52 -1.53
CA SER A 110 -9.50 -16.69 -1.69
C SER A 110 -9.05 -16.14 -3.03
N GLY A 111 -7.76 -15.92 -3.16
CA GLY A 111 -7.14 -15.43 -4.38
C GLY A 111 -5.69 -15.10 -4.16
N THR A 112 -5.08 -14.53 -5.19
CA THR A 112 -3.69 -14.09 -5.15
C THR A 112 -3.64 -12.59 -5.41
N LEU A 113 -3.03 -11.83 -4.50
CA LEU A 113 -2.97 -10.38 -4.53
C LEU A 113 -1.61 -9.90 -4.97
N GLN A 114 -1.61 -8.94 -5.88
CA GLN A 114 -0.43 -8.15 -6.24
C GLN A 114 -0.73 -6.69 -5.90
N ALA A 115 0.22 -6.00 -5.31
CA ALA A 115 0.10 -4.57 -5.07
C ALA A 115 1.40 -3.88 -5.45
N THR A 116 1.29 -2.79 -6.20
CA THR A 116 2.41 -2.00 -6.68
C THR A 116 2.22 -0.56 -6.26
N ILE A 117 3.24 0.01 -5.63
CA ILE A 117 3.24 1.43 -5.32
C ILE A 117 3.95 2.19 -6.45
N VAL A 118 3.39 3.34 -6.80
CA VAL A 118 3.93 4.23 -7.82
C VAL A 118 4.05 5.61 -7.20
N GLY A 119 5.13 6.30 -7.49
CA GLY A 119 5.28 7.66 -7.01
C GLY A 119 6.05 8.52 -7.99
N LYS A 120 5.76 9.81 -7.97
CA LYS A 120 6.59 10.80 -8.66
C LYS A 120 7.67 11.25 -7.68
N MET A 121 8.91 11.26 -8.13
CA MET A 121 10.00 11.79 -7.32
C MET A 121 9.95 13.31 -7.30
N ILE A 122 10.26 13.83 -6.12
CA ILE A 122 10.43 15.27 -5.96
C ILE A 122 11.68 15.74 -6.69
#